data_d4f14952dc28e88d49658719a14e55c5
#
_entry.id   d4f14952dc28e88d49658719a14e55c5
#
_cell.length_a   1.000
_cell.length_b   1.000
_cell.length_c   1.000
_cell.angle_alpha   90.00
_cell.angle_beta   90.00
_cell.angle_gamma   90.00
#
_symmetry.space_group_name_H-M   'P 1'
#
loop_
_entity.id
_entity.type
_entity.pdbx_description
1 polymer ?
#
loop_
_entity_poly.entity_id
_entity_poly.type
_entity_poly.pdbx_seq_one_letter_code
_entity_poly.pdbx_strand_id
1 'polypeptide(L)'
;MRRGVFAPVAVVAFAVMAGGWLLQEGVDRASNIYVRIRVLQEVVDHVESSFVDDVDAAGLYNSAIDGLIRDLDDPHSSFLPADEYENLSIRIEGEYGGVGLEVVDRGGWVTVVSAMSGTPGQRAGIRAGDQFFEIEGIPADTMVTEEAVELLRGPPGTEVTVKMLRPGVEEPIEFTIERATILLRAVPFALMLEPGIGYVPLQTVSETSSQEVRAAVDSLRGEGLEGLILDLRGNPGGLLDEGIAVSDLFLEAELPIVETRGRAARQSQTYSSSSPDRYRDVPIVVLVDGTSASASEIIAGALQDHDRAVVVGETTYGKGSVQSLFRLTGGDVLRLTTARWYTPVGRLIDRDRDAVVDVTEHELAISGQVVRPTVVDGRPEYESLGGRTLLGGGGITPDLYVAPETLSPEEAAAVYRVFRRAGGFTAALFNYAVAFVQDHPNAQPGFAVRDSELEDFYETLPEWRGEVDRDEFMNAQRWVRYLMEREIALQAWGDAGQFQQSRRHDTQLATAIELLQAAPSTADLIARVAAAANEQDSGS
;
A
#
# COMPACT_ATOMS: atom_id res chain seq x y z
N MET A 1 -12.28 41.76 -79.07
CA MET A 1 -12.51 42.02 -77.64
C MET A 1 -13.10 40.78 -76.96
N ARG A 2 -12.34 39.79 -76.50
CA ARG A 2 -12.80 38.63 -75.72
C ARG A 2 -11.67 38.06 -74.86
N ARG A 3 -10.88 38.91 -74.18
CA ARG A 3 -9.78 38.49 -73.30
C ARG A 3 -10.00 38.74 -71.80
N GLY A 4 -11.19 39.30 -71.35
CA GLY A 4 -11.39 39.76 -70.00
C GLY A 4 -12.17 38.77 -69.03
N VAL A 5 -12.72 37.68 -69.56
CA VAL A 5 -13.61 36.80 -68.77
C VAL A 5 -12.89 35.54 -68.21
N PHE A 6 -11.78 35.14 -68.82
CA PHE A 6 -11.08 33.91 -68.44
C PHE A 6 -10.34 34.00 -67.07
N ALA A 7 -9.80 35.18 -66.74
CA ALA A 7 -9.07 35.37 -65.49
C ALA A 7 -9.96 35.24 -64.20
N PRO A 8 -11.13 35.91 -64.12
CA PRO A 8 -12.01 35.75 -62.94
C PRO A 8 -12.61 34.33 -62.84
N VAL A 9 -12.90 33.66 -63.94
CA VAL A 9 -13.41 32.29 -63.95
C VAL A 9 -12.35 31.31 -63.45
N ALA A 10 -11.09 31.48 -63.86
CA ALA A 10 -9.98 30.65 -63.36
C ALA A 10 -9.71 30.86 -61.88
N VAL A 11 -9.79 32.08 -61.34
CA VAL A 11 -9.65 32.39 -59.93
C VAL A 11 -10.78 31.76 -59.10
N VAL A 12 -12.01 31.86 -59.57
CA VAL A 12 -13.15 31.22 -58.87
C VAL A 12 -13.04 29.69 -58.89
N ALA A 13 -12.67 29.11 -60.05
CA ALA A 13 -12.45 27.66 -60.14
C ALA A 13 -11.30 27.17 -59.23
N PHE A 14 -10.22 27.92 -59.15
CA PHE A 14 -9.09 27.61 -58.22
C PHE A 14 -9.53 27.76 -56.75
N ALA A 15 -10.27 28.81 -56.40
CA ALA A 15 -10.79 29.00 -55.03
C ALA A 15 -11.77 27.90 -54.62
N VAL A 16 -12.64 27.45 -55.54
CA VAL A 16 -13.57 26.33 -55.29
C VAL A 16 -12.81 25.01 -55.17
N MET A 17 -11.78 24.75 -56.02
CA MET A 17 -10.98 23.54 -55.92
C MET A 17 -10.12 23.54 -54.66
N ALA A 18 -9.45 24.65 -54.33
CA ALA A 18 -8.64 24.78 -53.12
C ALA A 18 -9.52 24.73 -51.84
N GLY A 19 -10.66 25.40 -51.87
CA GLY A 19 -11.63 25.33 -50.77
C GLY A 19 -12.23 23.94 -50.62
N GLY A 20 -12.56 23.26 -51.71
CA GLY A 20 -13.03 21.87 -51.73
C GLY A 20 -11.96 20.90 -51.18
N TRP A 21 -10.70 21.07 -51.57
CA TRP A 21 -9.59 20.24 -51.08
C TRP A 21 -9.32 20.47 -49.58
N LEU A 22 -9.29 21.73 -49.12
CA LEU A 22 -9.16 22.07 -47.70
C LEU A 22 -10.34 21.58 -46.86
N LEU A 23 -11.56 21.65 -47.37
CA LEU A 23 -12.74 21.09 -46.73
C LEU A 23 -12.70 19.57 -46.68
N GLN A 24 -12.23 18.90 -47.75
CA GLN A 24 -12.10 17.45 -47.79
C GLN A 24 -11.02 16.95 -46.82
N GLU A 25 -9.87 17.63 -46.73
CA GLU A 25 -8.80 17.30 -45.80
C GLU A 25 -9.22 17.56 -44.33
N GLY A 26 -10.00 18.61 -44.07
CA GLY A 26 -10.62 18.89 -42.77
C GLY A 26 -11.71 17.89 -42.38
N VAL A 27 -12.54 17.51 -43.37
CA VAL A 27 -13.63 16.52 -43.19
C VAL A 27 -13.04 15.11 -43.00
N ASP A 28 -11.97 14.73 -43.74
CA ASP A 28 -11.36 13.41 -43.58
C ASP A 28 -10.70 13.22 -42.20
N ARG A 29 -10.07 14.26 -41.64
CA ARG A 29 -9.53 14.21 -40.27
C ARG A 29 -10.61 14.20 -39.20
N ALA A 30 -11.66 15.00 -39.35
CA ALA A 30 -12.80 15.04 -38.40
C ALA A 30 -13.67 13.78 -38.51
N SER A 31 -13.95 13.31 -39.75
CA SER A 31 -14.77 12.13 -39.99
C SER A 31 -14.13 10.85 -39.44
N ASN A 32 -12.79 10.76 -39.40
CA ASN A 32 -12.11 9.56 -38.96
C ASN A 32 -12.36 9.25 -37.46
N ILE A 33 -12.38 10.24 -36.58
CA ILE A 33 -12.65 10.06 -35.15
C ILE A 33 -14.13 9.73 -34.91
N TYR A 34 -15.04 10.50 -35.48
CA TYR A 34 -16.48 10.27 -35.32
C TYR A 34 -16.93 8.95 -35.95
N VAL A 35 -16.33 8.56 -37.09
CA VAL A 35 -16.61 7.27 -37.72
C VAL A 35 -16.15 6.12 -36.81
N ARG A 36 -14.96 6.21 -36.21
CA ARG A 36 -14.46 5.17 -35.31
C ARG A 36 -15.31 5.03 -34.04
N ILE A 37 -15.73 6.15 -33.45
CA ILE A 37 -16.64 6.12 -32.29
C ILE A 37 -17.97 5.44 -32.69
N ARG A 38 -18.53 5.78 -33.86
CA ARG A 38 -19.77 5.16 -34.36
C ARG A 38 -19.57 3.66 -34.62
N VAL A 39 -18.45 3.25 -35.21
CA VAL A 39 -18.17 1.83 -35.42
C VAL A 39 -18.08 1.07 -34.10
N LEU A 40 -17.47 1.65 -33.06
CA LEU A 40 -17.46 1.04 -31.73
C LEU A 40 -18.87 0.87 -31.19
N GLN A 41 -19.71 1.91 -31.30
CA GLN A 41 -21.10 1.84 -30.88
C GLN A 41 -21.90 0.77 -31.67
N GLU A 42 -21.77 0.72 -33.00
CA GLU A 42 -22.39 -0.29 -33.84
C GLU A 42 -21.95 -1.72 -33.46
N VAL A 43 -20.68 -1.90 -33.09
CA VAL A 43 -20.19 -3.22 -32.61
C VAL A 43 -20.85 -3.59 -31.30
N VAL A 44 -20.93 -2.68 -30.33
CA VAL A 44 -21.60 -2.94 -29.03
C VAL A 44 -23.06 -3.26 -29.24
N ASP A 45 -23.78 -2.44 -30.04
CA ASP A 45 -25.21 -2.64 -30.35
C ASP A 45 -25.47 -4.01 -31.03
N HIS A 46 -24.58 -4.46 -31.92
CA HIS A 46 -24.68 -5.77 -32.54
C HIS A 46 -24.36 -6.92 -31.56
N VAL A 47 -23.41 -6.76 -30.70
CA VAL A 47 -23.11 -7.78 -29.67
C VAL A 47 -24.29 -7.90 -28.72
N GLU A 48 -24.80 -6.79 -28.19
CA GLU A 48 -25.95 -6.78 -27.27
C GLU A 48 -27.20 -7.40 -27.91
N SER A 49 -27.47 -7.07 -29.19
CA SER A 49 -28.68 -7.51 -29.86
C SER A 49 -28.64 -8.90 -30.51
N SER A 50 -27.44 -9.44 -30.79
CA SER A 50 -27.28 -10.59 -31.66
C SER A 50 -26.37 -11.70 -31.12
N PHE A 51 -25.67 -11.47 -29.99
CA PHE A 51 -24.87 -12.52 -29.35
C PHE A 51 -25.80 -13.63 -28.81
N VAL A 52 -25.27 -14.85 -28.71
CA VAL A 52 -26.05 -16.04 -28.34
C VAL A 52 -26.52 -16.02 -26.89
N ASP A 53 -25.74 -15.39 -26.01
CA ASP A 53 -26.07 -15.22 -24.60
C ASP A 53 -26.36 -13.73 -24.30
N ASP A 54 -27.08 -13.47 -23.22
CA ASP A 54 -27.32 -12.10 -22.75
C ASP A 54 -25.99 -11.47 -22.30
N VAL A 55 -25.74 -10.24 -22.76
CA VAL A 55 -24.56 -9.46 -22.40
C VAL A 55 -24.94 -8.08 -21.88
N ASP A 56 -24.20 -7.63 -20.88
CA ASP A 56 -24.34 -6.27 -20.35
C ASP A 56 -23.59 -5.27 -21.24
N ALA A 57 -24.33 -4.36 -21.88
CA ALA A 57 -23.73 -3.31 -22.72
C ALA A 57 -22.78 -2.40 -21.94
N ALA A 58 -23.08 -2.08 -20.67
CA ALA A 58 -22.21 -1.25 -19.83
C ALA A 58 -20.86 -1.96 -19.57
N GLY A 59 -20.89 -3.26 -19.27
CA GLY A 59 -19.69 -4.09 -19.13
C GLY A 59 -18.86 -4.15 -20.40
N LEU A 60 -19.49 -4.17 -21.59
CA LEU A 60 -18.78 -4.13 -22.87
C LEU A 60 -18.05 -2.80 -23.09
N TYR A 61 -18.67 -1.66 -22.75
CA TYR A 61 -18.01 -0.35 -22.83
C TYR A 61 -16.82 -0.27 -21.88
N ASN A 62 -16.96 -0.73 -20.64
CA ASN A 62 -15.88 -0.76 -19.66
C ASN A 62 -14.71 -1.64 -20.17
N SER A 63 -15.01 -2.82 -20.70
CA SER A 63 -14.00 -3.71 -21.29
C SER A 63 -13.28 -3.09 -22.50
N ALA A 64 -13.98 -2.27 -23.30
CA ALA A 64 -13.36 -1.55 -24.41
C ALA A 64 -12.41 -0.43 -23.92
N ILE A 65 -12.78 0.29 -22.85
CA ILE A 65 -11.94 1.30 -22.20
C ILE A 65 -10.70 0.64 -21.59
N ASP A 66 -10.87 -0.47 -20.88
CA ASP A 66 -9.76 -1.24 -20.30
C ASP A 66 -8.81 -1.74 -21.38
N GLY A 67 -9.34 -2.20 -22.51
CA GLY A 67 -8.54 -2.58 -23.68
C GLY A 67 -7.67 -1.43 -24.21
N LEU A 68 -8.25 -0.23 -24.29
CA LEU A 68 -7.53 0.98 -24.73
C LEU A 68 -6.41 1.35 -23.75
N ILE A 69 -6.68 1.26 -22.44
CA ILE A 69 -5.68 1.58 -21.41
C ILE A 69 -4.57 0.53 -21.39
N ARG A 70 -4.92 -0.73 -21.53
CA ARG A 70 -3.95 -1.84 -21.60
C ARG A 70 -2.97 -1.70 -22.76
N ASP A 71 -3.40 -1.12 -23.89
CA ASP A 71 -2.55 -0.85 -25.06
C ASP A 71 -1.49 0.25 -24.82
N LEU A 72 -1.58 0.98 -23.68
CA LEU A 72 -0.53 1.90 -23.23
C LEU A 72 0.69 1.19 -22.64
N ASP A 73 0.58 -0.11 -22.35
CA ASP A 73 1.60 -0.92 -21.68
C ASP A 73 2.09 -0.29 -20.35
N ASP A 74 1.16 0.33 -19.62
CA ASP A 74 1.40 0.96 -18.32
C ASP A 74 0.52 0.33 -17.23
N PRO A 75 1.09 -0.44 -16.28
CA PRO A 75 0.33 -1.12 -15.23
C PRO A 75 -0.23 -0.16 -14.17
N HIS A 76 0.16 1.11 -14.20
CA HIS A 76 -0.28 2.11 -13.24
C HIS A 76 -1.45 2.96 -13.76
N SER A 77 -1.74 2.89 -15.06
CA SER A 77 -2.92 3.51 -15.65
C SER A 77 -4.10 2.56 -15.60
N SER A 78 -5.29 3.06 -15.21
CA SER A 78 -6.52 2.27 -15.10
C SER A 78 -7.75 3.14 -15.25
N PHE A 79 -8.84 2.53 -15.67
CA PHE A 79 -10.18 3.08 -15.56
C PHE A 79 -10.77 2.58 -14.23
N LEU A 80 -11.36 3.47 -13.47
CA LEU A 80 -11.98 3.21 -12.18
C LEU A 80 -13.46 3.60 -12.29
N PRO A 81 -14.38 2.63 -12.28
CA PRO A 81 -15.78 2.90 -12.05
C PRO A 81 -16.00 3.69 -10.76
N ALA A 82 -17.15 4.36 -10.65
CA ALA A 82 -17.42 5.29 -9.54
C ALA A 82 -17.30 4.64 -8.15
N ASP A 83 -17.74 3.39 -8.01
CA ASP A 83 -17.66 2.57 -6.79
C ASP A 83 -16.20 2.19 -6.43
N GLU A 84 -15.38 1.81 -7.42
CA GLU A 84 -13.97 1.56 -7.20
C GLU A 84 -13.21 2.85 -6.83
N TYR A 85 -13.61 3.97 -7.43
CA TYR A 85 -13.04 5.27 -7.10
C TYR A 85 -13.37 5.69 -5.67
N GLU A 86 -14.57 5.41 -5.16
CA GLU A 86 -14.94 5.69 -3.76
C GLU A 86 -14.00 4.97 -2.78
N ASN A 87 -13.69 3.71 -3.02
CA ASN A 87 -12.74 2.96 -2.20
C ASN A 87 -11.31 3.53 -2.27
N LEU A 88 -10.90 4.05 -3.42
CA LEU A 88 -9.62 4.74 -3.56
C LEU A 88 -9.63 6.08 -2.83
N SER A 89 -10.72 6.87 -2.92
CA SER A 89 -10.81 8.18 -2.25
C SER A 89 -10.78 8.05 -0.73
N ILE A 90 -11.43 7.03 -0.16
CA ILE A 90 -11.36 6.73 1.29
C ILE A 90 -9.90 6.51 1.74
N ARG A 91 -9.10 5.79 0.96
CA ARG A 91 -7.68 5.58 1.28
C ARG A 91 -6.84 6.85 1.14
N ILE A 92 -7.19 7.70 0.20
CA ILE A 92 -6.53 8.99 -0.05
C ILE A 92 -6.89 9.99 1.07
N GLU A 93 -8.17 10.15 1.34
CA GLU A 93 -8.69 11.08 2.35
C GLU A 93 -8.32 10.62 3.77
N GLY A 94 -8.18 9.30 3.98
CA GLY A 94 -7.86 8.74 5.29
C GLY A 94 -9.06 8.70 6.24
N GLU A 95 -10.29 8.92 5.72
CA GLU A 95 -11.51 8.87 6.52
C GLU A 95 -12.75 8.43 5.72
N TYR A 96 -13.75 7.91 6.40
CA TYR A 96 -15.05 7.58 5.82
C TYR A 96 -16.17 7.60 6.86
N GLY A 97 -17.42 7.72 6.43
CA GLY A 97 -18.58 7.58 7.31
C GLY A 97 -18.95 6.11 7.50
N GLY A 98 -19.06 5.65 8.75
CA GLY A 98 -19.39 4.27 9.03
C GLY A 98 -19.33 3.89 10.51
N VAL A 99 -19.18 2.59 10.77
CA VAL A 99 -19.20 2.02 12.14
C VAL A 99 -17.80 1.64 12.66
N GLY A 100 -16.77 1.60 11.79
CA GLY A 100 -15.38 1.30 12.19
C GLY A 100 -15.15 -0.16 12.57
N LEU A 101 -15.62 -1.07 11.74
CA LEU A 101 -15.38 -2.51 11.82
C LEU A 101 -14.56 -2.96 10.61
N GLU A 102 -13.57 -3.79 10.84
CA GLU A 102 -12.89 -4.55 9.82
C GLU A 102 -13.58 -5.89 9.66
N VAL A 103 -14.00 -6.22 8.45
CA VAL A 103 -14.81 -7.40 8.15
C VAL A 103 -14.25 -8.19 6.98
N VAL A 104 -14.50 -9.52 6.98
CA VAL A 104 -14.03 -10.43 5.93
C VAL A 104 -15.01 -11.60 5.81
N ASP A 105 -15.10 -12.20 4.64
CA ASP A 105 -15.79 -13.49 4.49
C ASP A 105 -15.02 -14.60 5.20
N ARG A 106 -15.71 -15.36 6.03
CA ARG A 106 -15.18 -16.56 6.69
C ARG A 106 -16.20 -17.67 6.67
N GLY A 107 -15.96 -18.62 5.78
CA GLY A 107 -16.85 -19.79 5.66
C GLY A 107 -18.27 -19.45 5.23
N GLY A 108 -18.42 -18.41 4.39
CA GLY A 108 -19.71 -17.94 3.91
C GLY A 108 -20.42 -16.97 4.85
N TRP A 109 -19.75 -16.48 5.90
CA TRP A 109 -20.28 -15.47 6.82
C TRP A 109 -19.39 -14.23 6.85
N VAL A 110 -19.97 -13.06 6.70
CA VAL A 110 -19.27 -11.80 6.96
C VAL A 110 -18.96 -11.71 8.45
N THR A 111 -17.67 -11.75 8.78
CA THR A 111 -17.16 -11.88 10.15
C THR A 111 -16.32 -10.67 10.53
N VAL A 112 -16.49 -10.16 11.74
CA VAL A 112 -15.68 -9.06 12.28
C VAL A 112 -14.29 -9.57 12.62
N VAL A 113 -13.27 -9.01 11.98
CA VAL A 113 -11.85 -9.26 12.28
C VAL A 113 -11.42 -8.40 13.47
N SER A 114 -11.76 -7.11 13.41
CA SER A 114 -11.46 -6.18 14.49
C SER A 114 -12.50 -5.05 14.56
N ALA A 115 -12.69 -4.50 15.76
CA ALA A 115 -13.38 -3.25 15.96
C ALA A 115 -12.34 -2.17 16.24
N MET A 116 -12.21 -1.21 15.31
CA MET A 116 -11.21 -0.14 15.39
C MET A 116 -11.39 0.66 16.69
N SER A 117 -10.26 1.01 17.32
CA SER A 117 -10.29 1.67 18.63
C SER A 117 -11.00 3.03 18.60
N GLY A 118 -11.90 3.27 19.56
CA GLY A 118 -12.65 4.51 19.69
C GLY A 118 -13.79 4.68 18.69
N THR A 119 -14.10 3.68 17.86
CA THR A 119 -15.17 3.76 16.84
C THR A 119 -16.56 3.38 17.39
N PRO A 120 -17.64 3.69 16.68
CA PRO A 120 -18.99 3.31 17.09
C PRO A 120 -19.17 1.79 17.31
N GLY A 121 -18.64 0.96 16.43
CA GLY A 121 -18.73 -0.50 16.55
C GLY A 121 -18.08 -1.02 17.83
N GLN A 122 -16.89 -0.52 18.18
CA GLN A 122 -16.23 -0.86 19.43
C GLN A 122 -17.05 -0.40 20.64
N ARG A 123 -17.55 0.86 20.63
CA ARG A 123 -18.38 1.39 21.72
C ARG A 123 -19.70 0.63 21.91
N ALA A 124 -20.27 0.12 20.82
CA ALA A 124 -21.46 -0.74 20.88
C ALA A 124 -21.17 -2.12 21.50
N GLY A 125 -19.90 -2.52 21.61
CA GLY A 125 -19.49 -3.80 22.19
C GLY A 125 -19.43 -4.94 21.18
N ILE A 126 -19.32 -4.63 19.88
CA ILE A 126 -19.03 -5.61 18.83
C ILE A 126 -17.56 -6.05 19.00
N ARG A 127 -17.30 -7.33 18.76
CA ARG A 127 -16.02 -7.97 19.03
C ARG A 127 -15.51 -8.75 17.82
N ALA A 128 -14.22 -8.99 17.77
CA ALA A 128 -13.65 -9.94 16.85
C ALA A 128 -14.31 -11.32 16.99
N GLY A 129 -14.60 -11.97 15.86
CA GLY A 129 -15.31 -13.24 15.80
C GLY A 129 -16.83 -13.14 15.75
N ASP A 130 -17.43 -11.96 15.98
CA ASP A 130 -18.85 -11.75 15.73
C ASP A 130 -19.16 -11.89 14.24
N GLN A 131 -20.21 -12.62 13.90
CA GLN A 131 -20.66 -12.83 12.52
C GLN A 131 -21.97 -12.07 12.27
N PHE A 132 -22.10 -11.44 11.12
CA PHE A 132 -23.35 -10.77 10.77
C PHE A 132 -24.43 -11.80 10.44
N PHE A 133 -25.50 -11.77 11.19
CA PHE A 133 -26.72 -12.55 10.95
C PHE A 133 -27.70 -11.77 10.07
N GLU A 134 -27.83 -10.47 10.33
CA GLU A 134 -28.73 -9.56 9.62
C GLU A 134 -28.17 -8.13 9.68
N ILE A 135 -28.28 -7.39 8.56
CA ILE A 135 -27.95 -5.96 8.48
C ILE A 135 -29.17 -5.24 7.89
N GLU A 136 -29.71 -4.23 8.58
CA GLU A 136 -30.91 -3.48 8.16
C GLU A 136 -32.10 -4.38 7.76
N GLY A 137 -32.30 -5.51 8.45
CA GLY A 137 -33.36 -6.47 8.14
C GLY A 137 -33.04 -7.42 6.97
N ILE A 138 -31.88 -7.32 6.37
CA ILE A 138 -31.43 -8.18 5.26
C ILE A 138 -30.58 -9.32 5.85
N PRO A 139 -30.93 -10.60 5.62
CA PRO A 139 -30.11 -11.74 6.04
C PRO A 139 -28.72 -11.68 5.43
N ALA A 140 -27.67 -11.95 6.24
CA ALA A 140 -26.28 -11.84 5.81
C ALA A 140 -25.64 -13.20 5.45
N ASP A 141 -26.41 -14.29 5.45
CA ASP A 141 -25.93 -15.66 5.15
C ASP A 141 -25.57 -15.89 3.66
N THR A 142 -26.03 -15.01 2.78
CA THR A 142 -25.70 -15.04 1.34
C THR A 142 -25.06 -13.73 0.86
N MET A 143 -24.83 -12.80 1.78
CA MET A 143 -24.30 -11.47 1.48
C MET A 143 -22.79 -11.55 1.25
N VAL A 144 -22.29 -10.94 0.18
CA VAL A 144 -20.86 -10.77 0.00
C VAL A 144 -20.32 -9.63 0.88
N THR A 145 -19.02 -9.66 1.16
CA THR A 145 -18.41 -8.67 2.08
C THR A 145 -18.62 -7.23 1.62
N GLU A 146 -18.56 -6.98 0.32
CA GLU A 146 -18.75 -5.66 -0.30
C GLU A 146 -20.14 -5.10 -0.01
N GLU A 147 -21.19 -5.91 -0.16
CA GLU A 147 -22.59 -5.52 0.15
C GLU A 147 -22.76 -5.18 1.64
N ALA A 148 -22.16 -5.98 2.53
CA ALA A 148 -22.18 -5.70 3.96
C ALA A 148 -21.47 -4.37 4.28
N VAL A 149 -20.32 -4.11 3.67
CA VAL A 149 -19.56 -2.87 3.84
C VAL A 149 -20.36 -1.66 3.36
N GLU A 150 -21.07 -1.74 2.22
CA GLU A 150 -21.94 -0.67 1.75
C GLU A 150 -23.06 -0.34 2.74
N LEU A 151 -23.70 -1.36 3.32
CA LEU A 151 -24.74 -1.17 4.34
C LEU A 151 -24.21 -0.61 5.65
N LEU A 152 -22.98 -0.94 6.05
CA LEU A 152 -22.35 -0.45 7.26
C LEU A 152 -21.80 0.97 7.13
N ARG A 153 -21.45 1.37 5.91
CA ARG A 153 -21.08 2.75 5.57
C ARG A 153 -22.32 3.66 5.52
N GLY A 154 -22.07 4.94 5.55
CA GLY A 154 -23.10 5.97 5.37
C GLY A 154 -22.77 7.27 6.09
N PRO A 155 -23.58 8.32 5.89
CA PRO A 155 -23.33 9.64 6.48
C PRO A 155 -23.21 9.58 8.00
N PRO A 156 -22.24 10.27 8.60
CA PRO A 156 -22.15 10.40 10.06
C PRO A 156 -23.46 10.93 10.67
N GLY A 157 -23.85 10.38 11.82
CA GLY A 157 -25.09 10.70 12.51
C GLY A 157 -26.32 9.90 12.06
N THR A 158 -26.20 9.05 11.03
CA THR A 158 -27.24 8.07 10.67
C THR A 158 -27.06 6.77 11.46
N GLU A 159 -28.14 6.02 11.66
CA GLU A 159 -28.09 4.74 12.38
C GLU A 159 -28.04 3.56 11.41
N VAL A 160 -27.46 2.46 11.86
CA VAL A 160 -27.53 1.13 11.24
C VAL A 160 -27.86 0.09 12.30
N THR A 161 -28.80 -0.80 12.01
CA THR A 161 -29.17 -1.91 12.90
C THR A 161 -28.58 -3.21 12.37
N VAL A 162 -27.86 -3.93 13.23
CA VAL A 162 -27.24 -5.21 12.90
C VAL A 162 -27.58 -6.26 13.95
N LYS A 163 -27.76 -7.51 13.53
CA LYS A 163 -27.82 -8.67 14.42
C LYS A 163 -26.58 -9.52 14.21
N MET A 164 -25.93 -9.89 15.31
CA MET A 164 -24.66 -10.59 15.29
C MET A 164 -24.78 -11.96 15.97
N LEU A 165 -24.21 -12.98 15.37
CA LEU A 165 -23.94 -14.26 16.02
C LEU A 165 -22.58 -14.16 16.72
N ARG A 166 -22.56 -14.43 18.01
CA ARG A 166 -21.32 -14.42 18.81
C ARG A 166 -21.00 -15.82 19.28
N PRO A 167 -19.76 -16.31 19.08
CA PRO A 167 -19.35 -17.61 19.62
C PRO A 167 -19.67 -17.73 21.12
N GLY A 168 -20.36 -18.82 21.51
CA GLY A 168 -20.76 -19.07 22.90
C GLY A 168 -22.06 -18.38 23.32
N VAL A 169 -22.78 -17.68 22.44
CA VAL A 169 -24.10 -17.10 22.69
C VAL A 169 -25.11 -17.74 21.74
N GLU A 170 -26.21 -18.27 22.28
CA GLU A 170 -27.19 -19.05 21.48
C GLU A 170 -28.08 -18.18 20.60
N GLU A 171 -28.42 -16.96 21.06
CA GLU A 171 -29.32 -16.05 20.33
C GLU A 171 -28.54 -14.90 19.68
N PRO A 172 -28.93 -14.44 18.48
CA PRO A 172 -28.34 -13.25 17.85
C PRO A 172 -28.48 -12.02 18.74
N ILE A 173 -27.42 -11.24 18.84
CA ILE A 173 -27.39 -9.98 19.61
C ILE A 173 -27.68 -8.83 18.65
N GLU A 174 -28.68 -8.01 18.97
CA GLU A 174 -29.02 -6.82 18.20
C GLU A 174 -28.25 -5.59 18.69
N PHE A 175 -27.69 -4.84 17.73
CA PHE A 175 -27.01 -3.57 17.96
C PHE A 175 -27.58 -2.51 17.03
N THR A 176 -27.91 -1.34 17.58
CA THR A 176 -28.18 -0.11 16.80
C THR A 176 -26.98 0.81 16.99
N ILE A 177 -26.35 1.19 15.88
CA ILE A 177 -25.05 1.89 15.88
C ILE A 177 -25.22 3.18 15.11
N GLU A 178 -24.93 4.31 15.76
CA GLU A 178 -24.84 5.60 15.08
C GLU A 178 -23.50 5.69 14.32
N ARG A 179 -23.56 5.87 13.00
CA ARG A 179 -22.37 6.04 12.15
C ARG A 179 -21.62 7.32 12.52
N ALA A 180 -20.32 7.28 12.46
CA ALA A 180 -19.45 8.42 12.68
C ALA A 180 -18.38 8.50 11.58
N THR A 181 -17.64 9.60 11.53
CA THR A 181 -16.39 9.66 10.75
C THR A 181 -15.37 8.71 11.37
N ILE A 182 -14.91 7.77 10.57
CA ILE A 182 -13.88 6.79 10.94
C ILE A 182 -12.57 7.22 10.31
N LEU A 183 -11.55 7.43 11.14
CA LEU A 183 -10.22 7.82 10.70
C LEU A 183 -9.36 6.58 10.44
N LEU A 184 -8.82 6.47 9.23
CA LEU A 184 -7.80 5.49 8.85
C LEU A 184 -6.42 6.09 9.12
N ARG A 185 -5.85 5.81 10.27
CA ARG A 185 -4.61 6.44 10.70
C ARG A 185 -3.44 6.00 9.83
N ALA A 186 -2.71 6.97 9.30
CA ALA A 186 -1.45 6.75 8.60
C ALA A 186 -0.34 6.30 9.59
N VAL A 187 -0.38 6.83 10.83
CA VAL A 187 0.48 6.45 11.96
C VAL A 187 -0.40 5.83 13.05
N PRO A 188 -0.57 4.49 13.08
CA PRO A 188 -1.49 3.83 14.02
C PRO A 188 -1.05 3.97 15.48
N PHE A 189 0.26 4.04 15.72
CA PHE A 189 0.87 4.23 17.04
C PHE A 189 2.26 4.84 16.92
N ALA A 190 2.80 5.35 18.02
CA ALA A 190 4.20 5.72 18.17
C ALA A 190 4.68 5.26 19.54
N LEU A 191 5.91 4.76 19.63
CA LEU A 191 6.42 4.15 20.85
C LEU A 191 7.88 4.58 21.11
N MET A 192 8.22 4.81 22.37
CA MET A 192 9.61 4.80 22.82
C MET A 192 10.03 3.32 23.01
N LEU A 193 10.94 2.82 22.16
CA LEU A 193 11.38 1.41 22.18
C LEU A 193 12.44 1.15 23.23
N GLU A 194 13.40 2.06 23.30
CA GLU A 194 14.51 2.07 24.23
C GLU A 194 14.67 3.51 24.75
N PRO A 195 15.38 3.76 25.85
CA PRO A 195 15.62 5.12 26.33
C PRO A 195 16.19 6.01 25.21
N GLY A 196 15.45 7.04 24.84
CA GLY A 196 15.81 8.00 23.80
C GLY A 196 15.54 7.55 22.36
N ILE A 197 15.12 6.32 22.08
CA ILE A 197 14.86 5.84 20.72
C ILE A 197 13.35 5.68 20.47
N GLY A 198 12.83 6.55 19.61
CA GLY A 198 11.42 6.54 19.19
C GLY A 198 11.22 5.79 17.88
N TYR A 199 10.04 5.19 17.75
CA TYR A 199 9.59 4.45 16.58
C TYR A 199 8.25 5.00 16.10
N VAL A 200 8.19 5.31 14.80
CA VAL A 200 7.01 5.84 14.13
C VAL A 200 6.78 5.05 12.85
N PRO A 201 5.81 4.13 12.79
CA PRO A 201 5.41 3.46 11.56
C PRO A 201 4.47 4.37 10.75
N LEU A 202 4.82 4.64 9.50
CA LEU A 202 3.96 5.29 8.52
C LEU A 202 3.48 4.23 7.53
N GLN A 203 2.23 3.77 7.68
CA GLN A 203 1.69 2.64 6.92
C GLN A 203 1.11 3.03 5.55
N THR A 204 0.73 4.29 5.38
CA THR A 204 0.21 4.85 4.12
C THR A 204 0.50 6.34 4.06
N VAL A 205 0.40 6.94 2.86
CA VAL A 205 0.57 8.37 2.68
C VAL A 205 -0.77 8.98 2.24
N SER A 206 -1.63 9.29 3.23
CA SER A 206 -2.95 9.93 3.09
C SER A 206 -2.90 11.42 3.40
N GLU A 207 -4.00 12.14 3.28
CA GLU A 207 -4.08 13.60 3.52
C GLU A 207 -3.69 14.05 4.93
N THR A 208 -3.65 13.14 5.90
CA THR A 208 -3.30 13.43 7.30
C THR A 208 -1.89 13.01 7.70
N SER A 209 -1.14 12.38 6.80
CA SER A 209 0.13 11.71 7.13
C SER A 209 1.19 12.64 7.71
N SER A 210 1.40 13.81 7.13
CA SER A 210 2.38 14.78 7.65
C SER A 210 2.02 15.31 9.04
N GLN A 211 0.72 15.51 9.28
CA GLN A 211 0.22 15.93 10.58
C GLN A 211 0.37 14.82 11.63
N GLU A 212 0.06 13.57 11.27
CA GLU A 212 0.17 12.44 12.18
C GLU A 212 1.64 12.13 12.53
N VAL A 213 2.54 12.11 11.53
CA VAL A 213 3.99 11.96 11.77
C VAL A 213 4.50 13.06 12.68
N ARG A 214 4.14 14.32 12.43
CA ARG A 214 4.53 15.44 13.29
C ARG A 214 4.03 15.26 14.71
N ALA A 215 2.76 14.91 14.91
CA ALA A 215 2.18 14.69 16.22
C ALA A 215 2.86 13.55 16.98
N ALA A 216 3.17 12.44 16.27
CA ALA A 216 3.89 11.30 16.82
C ALA A 216 5.30 11.67 17.28
N VAL A 217 6.08 12.35 16.43
CA VAL A 217 7.46 12.76 16.77
C VAL A 217 7.47 13.82 17.89
N ASP A 218 6.54 14.79 17.86
CA ASP A 218 6.40 15.79 18.92
C ASP A 218 6.05 15.14 20.27
N SER A 219 5.21 14.09 20.29
CA SER A 219 4.91 13.32 21.50
C SER A 219 6.16 12.61 22.05
N LEU A 220 6.87 11.88 21.19
CA LEU A 220 8.10 11.19 21.58
C LEU A 220 9.20 12.17 22.04
N ARG A 221 9.27 13.36 21.45
CA ARG A 221 10.18 14.41 21.89
C ARG A 221 9.84 14.89 23.31
N GLY A 222 8.55 14.95 23.65
CA GLY A 222 8.11 15.22 25.03
C GLY A 222 8.53 14.11 26.02
N GLU A 223 8.81 12.90 25.55
CA GLU A 223 9.26 11.75 26.32
C GLU A 223 10.79 11.59 26.33
N GLY A 224 11.54 12.49 25.67
CA GLY A 224 13.00 12.48 25.63
C GLY A 224 13.60 11.77 24.40
N LEU A 225 12.99 11.94 23.22
CA LEU A 225 13.52 11.43 21.95
C LEU A 225 14.92 11.96 21.65
N GLU A 226 15.88 11.07 21.42
CA GLU A 226 17.26 11.34 21.02
C GLU A 226 17.59 10.75 19.64
N GLY A 227 16.86 9.71 19.18
CA GLY A 227 16.98 9.08 17.87
C GLY A 227 15.62 8.60 17.37
N LEU A 228 15.37 8.70 16.07
CA LEU A 228 14.09 8.35 15.43
C LEU A 228 14.26 7.20 14.44
N ILE A 229 13.39 6.19 14.55
CA ILE A 229 13.16 5.19 13.52
C ILE A 229 11.84 5.53 12.83
N LEU A 230 11.90 5.95 11.56
CA LEU A 230 10.74 6.14 10.69
C LEU A 230 10.58 4.87 9.84
N ASP A 231 9.54 4.09 10.10
CA ASP A 231 9.32 2.82 9.42
C ASP A 231 8.35 2.99 8.25
N LEU A 232 8.86 2.81 7.03
CA LEU A 232 8.12 2.85 5.77
C LEU A 232 7.92 1.45 5.16
N ARG A 233 8.28 0.40 5.87
CA ARG A 233 8.06 -0.98 5.40
C ARG A 233 6.57 -1.26 5.29
N GLY A 234 6.18 -1.98 4.24
CA GLY A 234 4.77 -2.24 3.95
C GLY A 234 3.99 -1.04 3.41
N ASN A 235 4.59 0.15 3.28
CA ASN A 235 3.90 1.36 2.85
C ASN A 235 3.91 1.50 1.31
N PRO A 236 2.76 1.31 0.62
CA PRO A 236 2.69 1.41 -0.84
C PRO A 236 2.74 2.87 -1.37
N GLY A 237 2.93 3.83 -0.48
CA GLY A 237 2.88 5.26 -0.80
C GLY A 237 1.47 5.83 -0.70
N GLY A 238 1.17 6.81 -1.54
CA GLY A 238 -0.09 7.53 -1.58
C GLY A 238 0.09 8.90 -2.24
N LEU A 239 -0.37 9.96 -1.59
CA LEU A 239 -0.36 11.32 -2.13
C LEU A 239 1.06 11.87 -2.25
N LEU A 240 1.36 12.41 -3.44
CA LEU A 240 2.64 13.09 -3.72
C LEU A 240 2.85 14.27 -2.77
N ASP A 241 1.83 15.12 -2.61
CA ASP A 241 1.91 16.33 -1.79
C ASP A 241 2.17 16.01 -0.31
N GLU A 242 1.60 14.92 0.20
CA GLU A 242 1.84 14.46 1.58
C GLU A 242 3.22 13.79 1.74
N GLY A 243 3.71 13.06 0.74
CA GLY A 243 5.11 12.59 0.74
C GLY A 243 6.11 13.74 0.80
N ILE A 244 5.83 14.84 0.08
CA ILE A 244 6.58 16.10 0.15
C ILE A 244 6.47 16.73 1.55
N ALA A 245 5.25 16.81 2.10
CA ALA A 245 5.00 17.42 3.40
C ALA A 245 5.64 16.65 4.56
N VAL A 246 5.68 15.31 4.50
CA VAL A 246 6.42 14.48 5.47
C VAL A 246 7.92 14.71 5.36
N SER A 247 8.46 14.81 4.13
CA SER A 247 9.88 15.10 3.93
C SER A 247 10.27 16.49 4.44
N ASP A 248 9.39 17.50 4.25
CA ASP A 248 9.57 18.89 4.70
C ASP A 248 9.73 19.00 6.24
N LEU A 249 9.18 18.05 7.01
CA LEU A 249 9.34 18.03 8.48
C LEU A 249 10.81 17.87 8.91
N PHE A 250 11.63 17.27 8.09
CA PHE A 250 12.98 16.82 8.40
C PHE A 250 14.07 17.49 7.56
N LEU A 251 13.72 18.39 6.65
CA LEU A 251 14.68 19.07 5.77
C LEU A 251 14.73 20.57 6.07
N GLU A 252 15.90 21.18 5.87
CA GLU A 252 16.04 22.63 5.91
C GLU A 252 15.25 23.30 4.78
N ALA A 253 14.80 24.53 5.01
CA ALA A 253 14.04 25.28 4.02
C ALA A 253 14.79 25.41 2.67
N GLU A 254 14.03 25.47 1.60
CA GLU A 254 14.49 25.67 0.21
C GLU A 254 15.30 24.52 -0.40
N LEU A 255 15.36 23.37 0.28
CA LEU A 255 16.01 22.18 -0.28
C LEU A 255 15.04 21.43 -1.24
N PRO A 256 15.50 20.98 -2.42
CA PRO A 256 14.67 20.18 -3.31
C PRO A 256 14.30 18.86 -2.65
N ILE A 257 13.03 18.44 -2.80
CA ILE A 257 12.52 17.17 -2.28
C ILE A 257 12.32 16.18 -3.44
N VAL A 258 11.65 16.62 -4.50
CA VAL A 258 11.34 15.82 -5.67
C VAL A 258 11.15 16.71 -6.89
N GLU A 259 11.57 16.24 -8.05
CA GLU A 259 11.29 16.85 -9.34
C GLU A 259 10.39 15.94 -10.16
N THR A 260 9.31 16.47 -10.74
CA THR A 260 8.48 15.74 -11.70
C THR A 260 8.79 16.21 -13.11
N ARG A 261 8.79 15.29 -14.08
CA ARG A 261 8.99 15.57 -15.50
C ARG A 261 7.93 14.84 -16.32
N GLY A 262 7.06 15.59 -16.96
CA GLY A 262 5.99 15.08 -17.82
C GLY A 262 6.03 15.65 -19.23
N ARG A 263 5.18 15.12 -20.10
CA ARG A 263 5.07 15.59 -21.49
C ARG A 263 4.55 17.02 -21.59
N ALA A 264 3.62 17.41 -20.72
CA ALA A 264 3.11 18.78 -20.66
C ALA A 264 3.91 19.59 -19.64
N ALA A 265 4.19 20.88 -19.96
CA ALA A 265 4.97 21.76 -19.08
C ALA A 265 4.42 21.86 -17.65
N ARG A 266 3.09 21.83 -17.48
CA ARG A 266 2.44 21.83 -16.16
C ARG A 266 2.68 20.57 -15.31
N GLN A 267 3.19 19.50 -15.91
CA GLN A 267 3.53 18.23 -15.26
C GLN A 267 5.01 18.17 -14.86
N SER A 268 5.78 19.22 -15.16
CA SER A 268 7.20 19.32 -14.84
C SER A 268 7.39 20.43 -13.81
N GLN A 269 7.75 20.02 -12.57
CA GLN A 269 7.86 20.92 -11.44
C GLN A 269 8.88 20.38 -10.44
N THR A 270 9.63 21.29 -9.81
CA THR A 270 10.47 20.98 -8.65
C THR A 270 9.73 21.40 -7.38
N TYR A 271 9.64 20.49 -6.43
CA TYR A 271 9.08 20.70 -5.11
C TYR A 271 10.21 20.80 -4.10
N SER A 272 10.16 21.80 -3.26
CA SER A 272 11.18 22.05 -2.23
C SER A 272 10.55 22.19 -0.86
N SER A 273 11.36 21.95 0.18
CA SER A 273 10.99 22.20 1.56
C SER A 273 10.66 23.69 1.78
N SER A 274 9.71 23.94 2.63
CA SER A 274 9.20 25.28 2.92
C SER A 274 9.58 25.79 4.31
N SER A 275 9.92 24.90 5.22
CA SER A 275 10.16 25.16 6.64
C SER A 275 11.56 24.71 7.05
N PRO A 276 12.15 25.32 8.11
CA PRO A 276 13.38 24.78 8.70
C PRO A 276 13.16 23.37 9.27
N ASP A 277 14.21 22.54 9.23
CA ASP A 277 14.21 21.21 9.86
C ASP A 277 13.79 21.30 11.33
N ARG A 278 12.61 20.73 11.61
CA ARG A 278 11.99 20.78 12.94
C ARG A 278 12.71 19.89 13.97
N TYR A 279 13.43 18.87 13.47
CA TYR A 279 14.02 17.79 14.27
C TYR A 279 15.53 17.63 13.99
N ARG A 280 16.21 18.74 13.68
CA ARG A 280 17.62 18.79 13.26
C ARG A 280 18.56 17.98 14.16
N ASP A 281 18.31 18.00 15.48
CA ASP A 281 19.17 17.40 16.49
C ASP A 281 18.93 15.89 16.65
N VAL A 282 17.92 15.32 15.95
CA VAL A 282 17.52 13.92 16.07
C VAL A 282 18.07 13.14 14.87
N PRO A 283 19.04 12.22 15.04
CA PRO A 283 19.44 11.29 13.99
C PRO A 283 18.27 10.37 13.61
N ILE A 284 18.16 10.06 12.31
CA ILE A 284 17.03 9.32 11.75
C ILE A 284 17.51 8.08 11.00
N VAL A 285 16.93 6.94 11.33
CA VAL A 285 16.96 5.72 10.50
C VAL A 285 15.60 5.57 9.82
N VAL A 286 15.61 5.42 8.50
CA VAL A 286 14.43 5.07 7.71
C VAL A 286 14.46 3.60 7.39
N LEU A 287 13.47 2.83 7.85
CA LEU A 287 13.33 1.41 7.49
C LEU A 287 12.50 1.29 6.21
N VAL A 288 12.99 0.47 5.28
CA VAL A 288 12.33 0.20 4.00
C VAL A 288 12.38 -1.28 3.64
N ASP A 289 11.42 -1.72 2.81
CA ASP A 289 11.37 -3.05 2.24
C ASP A 289 10.94 -3.03 0.76
N GLY A 290 10.89 -4.19 0.11
CA GLY A 290 10.50 -4.32 -1.30
C GLY A 290 9.05 -3.92 -1.62
N THR A 291 8.25 -3.57 -0.62
CA THR A 291 6.87 -3.08 -0.76
C THR A 291 6.74 -1.58 -0.49
N SER A 292 7.77 -0.95 0.07
CA SER A 292 7.88 0.51 0.18
C SER A 292 7.88 1.13 -1.21
N ALA A 293 6.87 1.94 -1.57
CA ALA A 293 6.68 2.38 -2.95
C ALA A 293 6.26 3.87 -3.06
N SER A 294 6.49 4.48 -4.23
CA SER A 294 5.93 5.79 -4.61
C SER A 294 6.27 6.91 -3.61
N ALA A 295 5.26 7.50 -2.92
CA ALA A 295 5.48 8.57 -1.94
C ALA A 295 6.41 8.15 -0.78
N SER A 296 6.43 6.88 -0.38
CA SER A 296 7.39 6.35 0.59
C SER A 296 8.82 6.42 0.06
N GLU A 297 9.00 6.15 -1.24
CA GLU A 297 10.30 6.25 -1.89
C GLU A 297 10.74 7.71 -2.08
N ILE A 298 9.79 8.64 -2.21
CA ILE A 298 10.08 10.08 -2.20
C ILE A 298 10.62 10.48 -0.83
N ILE A 299 9.97 10.06 0.26
CA ILE A 299 10.42 10.36 1.64
C ILE A 299 11.82 9.77 1.87
N ALA A 300 12.00 8.47 1.63
CA ALA A 300 13.28 7.80 1.83
C ALA A 300 14.38 8.40 0.94
N GLY A 301 14.10 8.63 -0.34
CA GLY A 301 15.05 9.17 -1.30
C GLY A 301 15.45 10.62 -1.01
N ALA A 302 14.50 11.46 -0.61
CA ALA A 302 14.79 12.85 -0.25
C ALA A 302 15.70 12.92 1.00
N LEU A 303 15.38 12.18 2.06
CA LEU A 303 16.19 12.15 3.27
C LEU A 303 17.57 11.52 3.06
N GLN A 304 17.67 10.51 2.20
CA GLN A 304 18.92 9.88 1.82
C GLN A 304 19.81 10.82 1.01
N ASP A 305 19.27 11.46 -0.02
CA ASP A 305 20.01 12.36 -0.92
C ASP A 305 20.60 13.58 -0.19
N HIS A 306 19.88 14.07 0.82
CA HIS A 306 20.31 15.19 1.66
C HIS A 306 21.20 14.77 2.84
N ASP A 307 21.59 13.52 2.96
CA ASP A 307 22.34 13.00 4.12
C ASP A 307 21.65 13.33 5.46
N ARG A 308 20.32 13.44 5.45
CA ARG A 308 19.54 13.74 6.65
C ARG A 308 19.19 12.48 7.44
N ALA A 309 19.10 11.35 6.75
CA ALA A 309 18.85 10.04 7.34
C ALA A 309 19.74 8.98 6.70
N VAL A 310 19.82 7.83 7.34
CA VAL A 310 20.29 6.59 6.72
C VAL A 310 19.10 5.69 6.44
N VAL A 311 19.13 5.01 5.31
CA VAL A 311 18.10 4.05 4.89
C VAL A 311 18.62 2.64 5.17
N VAL A 312 17.84 1.85 5.88
CA VAL A 312 18.18 0.48 6.30
C VAL A 312 17.09 -0.49 5.90
N GLY A 313 17.43 -1.68 5.46
CA GLY A 313 16.50 -2.74 5.10
C GLY A 313 16.74 -3.30 3.72
N GLU A 314 15.69 -3.45 2.90
CA GLU A 314 15.75 -3.99 1.55
C GLU A 314 15.55 -2.89 0.49
N THR A 315 15.97 -3.14 -0.76
CA THR A 315 15.69 -2.20 -1.86
C THR A 315 14.19 -2.05 -2.09
N THR A 316 13.72 -0.80 -2.20
CA THR A 316 12.30 -0.47 -2.35
C THR A 316 11.71 -0.95 -3.68
N TYR A 317 10.42 -0.75 -3.87
CA TYR A 317 9.65 -1.24 -5.02
C TYR A 317 10.15 -0.71 -6.37
N GLY A 318 10.50 0.57 -6.47
CA GLY A 318 10.93 1.21 -7.72
C GLY A 318 9.76 1.76 -8.56
N LYS A 319 8.86 2.54 -7.94
CA LYS A 319 7.76 3.22 -8.62
C LYS A 319 8.07 4.71 -8.78
N GLY A 320 8.75 5.07 -9.88
CA GLY A 320 9.13 6.44 -10.23
C GLY A 320 8.09 7.20 -11.06
N SER A 321 6.85 6.71 -11.16
CA SER A 321 5.77 7.30 -11.96
C SER A 321 4.78 8.10 -11.12
N VAL A 322 4.25 9.20 -11.69
CA VAL A 322 3.20 10.05 -11.12
C VAL A 322 1.90 9.82 -11.85
N GLN A 323 0.83 9.47 -11.13
CA GLN A 323 -0.51 9.31 -11.67
C GLN A 323 -1.35 10.56 -11.41
N SER A 324 -2.12 10.96 -12.44
CA SER A 324 -3.17 11.98 -12.33
C SER A 324 -4.54 11.34 -12.47
N LEU A 325 -5.48 11.85 -11.70
CA LEU A 325 -6.88 11.41 -11.72
C LEU A 325 -7.71 12.37 -12.58
N PHE A 326 -8.38 11.85 -13.59
CA PHE A 326 -9.26 12.62 -14.46
C PHE A 326 -10.70 12.16 -14.24
N ARG A 327 -11.51 13.02 -13.65
CA ARG A 327 -12.94 12.75 -13.48
C ARG A 327 -13.64 12.75 -14.82
N LEU A 328 -14.43 11.71 -15.06
CA LEU A 328 -15.21 11.51 -16.28
C LEU A 328 -16.71 11.73 -16.01
N THR A 329 -17.50 11.67 -17.07
CA THR A 329 -18.96 11.74 -16.96
C THR A 329 -19.48 10.48 -16.26
N GLY A 330 -20.44 10.62 -15.36
CA GLY A 330 -21.02 9.48 -14.64
C GLY A 330 -20.38 9.20 -13.26
N GLY A 331 -19.29 9.88 -12.91
CA GLY A 331 -18.57 9.67 -11.65
C GLY A 331 -17.32 8.78 -11.77
N ASP A 332 -17.14 8.16 -12.94
CA ASP A 332 -15.95 7.35 -13.24
C ASP A 332 -14.68 8.20 -13.25
N VAL A 333 -13.53 7.54 -13.07
CA VAL A 333 -12.24 8.21 -13.02
C VAL A 333 -11.21 7.47 -13.88
N LEU A 334 -10.51 8.22 -14.73
CA LEU A 334 -9.33 7.74 -15.41
C LEU A 334 -8.09 8.07 -14.56
N ARG A 335 -7.41 7.06 -14.07
CA ARG A 335 -6.08 7.17 -13.47
C ARG A 335 -5.05 6.95 -14.56
N LEU A 336 -4.19 7.94 -14.80
CA LEU A 336 -3.23 7.90 -15.90
C LEU A 336 -1.85 8.36 -15.43
N THR A 337 -0.80 7.64 -15.81
CA THR A 337 0.57 8.08 -15.62
C THR A 337 0.86 9.29 -16.51
N THR A 338 1.20 10.42 -15.87
CA THR A 338 1.37 11.71 -16.55
C THR A 338 2.78 12.27 -16.45
N ALA A 339 3.57 11.79 -15.49
CA ALA A 339 4.97 12.21 -15.31
C ALA A 339 5.80 11.09 -14.70
N ARG A 340 7.12 11.26 -14.72
CA ARG A 340 8.08 10.55 -13.88
C ARG A 340 8.62 11.51 -12.84
N TRP A 341 9.02 10.97 -11.69
CA TRP A 341 9.64 11.77 -10.65
C TRP A 341 11.10 11.36 -10.42
N TYR A 342 11.86 12.29 -9.91
CA TYR A 342 13.31 12.20 -9.70
C TYR A 342 13.63 12.67 -8.28
N THR A 343 14.57 12.03 -7.63
CA THR A 343 15.06 12.45 -6.31
C THR A 343 15.84 13.79 -6.40
N PRO A 344 16.19 14.42 -5.26
CA PRO A 344 16.95 15.68 -5.25
C PRO A 344 18.22 15.68 -6.08
N VAL A 345 18.98 14.60 -6.10
CA VAL A 345 20.20 14.47 -6.91
C VAL A 345 19.93 13.95 -8.34
N GLY A 346 18.65 13.85 -8.73
CA GLY A 346 18.25 13.53 -10.11
C GLY A 346 18.16 12.04 -10.43
N ARG A 347 18.13 11.15 -9.42
CA ARG A 347 17.95 9.70 -9.63
C ARG A 347 16.53 9.42 -10.11
N LEU A 348 16.38 8.72 -11.24
CA LEU A 348 15.15 8.01 -11.60
C LEU A 348 15.22 6.64 -10.93
N ILE A 349 14.18 6.26 -10.23
CA ILE A 349 14.15 5.02 -9.45
C ILE A 349 13.31 3.92 -10.11
N ASP A 350 12.70 4.20 -11.27
CA ASP A 350 11.89 3.19 -11.97
C ASP A 350 12.66 1.87 -12.11
N ARG A 351 11.99 0.80 -11.74
CA ARG A 351 12.50 -0.56 -11.97
C ARG A 351 12.30 -0.92 -13.44
N ASP A 352 13.36 -1.44 -14.08
CA ASP A 352 13.25 -2.01 -15.42
C ASP A 352 12.37 -3.27 -15.35
N ARG A 353 11.28 -3.29 -16.12
CA ARG A 353 10.30 -4.37 -16.16
C ARG A 353 10.79 -5.60 -16.88
N ASP A 354 11.74 -5.42 -17.80
CA ASP A 354 12.34 -6.50 -18.58
C ASP A 354 13.43 -7.25 -17.79
N ALA A 355 13.85 -6.72 -16.65
CA ALA A 355 14.73 -7.43 -15.73
C ALA A 355 13.98 -8.62 -15.10
N VAL A 356 14.08 -9.77 -15.74
CA VAL A 356 13.57 -11.05 -15.22
C VAL A 356 14.36 -11.39 -13.97
N VAL A 357 13.79 -11.14 -12.79
CA VAL A 357 14.30 -11.69 -11.55
C VAL A 357 13.86 -13.16 -11.53
N ASP A 358 14.83 -14.08 -11.56
CA ASP A 358 14.54 -15.52 -11.42
C ASP A 358 13.96 -15.76 -10.03
N VAL A 359 12.66 -15.99 -9.97
CA VAL A 359 11.90 -16.19 -8.71
C VAL A 359 12.08 -17.58 -8.09
N THR A 360 12.89 -18.45 -8.66
CA THR A 360 12.97 -19.87 -8.25
C THR A 360 13.88 -20.14 -7.04
N GLU A 361 14.67 -19.16 -6.58
CA GLU A 361 15.60 -19.28 -5.43
C GLU A 361 15.40 -18.18 -4.37
N HIS A 362 14.15 -17.84 -4.05
CA HIS A 362 13.92 -16.79 -3.06
C HIS A 362 13.84 -17.35 -1.64
N GLU A 363 14.53 -16.67 -0.73
CA GLU A 363 14.38 -16.90 0.70
C GLU A 363 13.00 -16.41 1.17
N LEU A 364 12.41 -17.14 2.09
CA LEU A 364 11.15 -16.77 2.73
C LEU A 364 11.44 -16.20 4.11
N ALA A 365 11.00 -14.97 4.35
CA ALA A 365 11.07 -14.38 5.68
C ALA A 365 10.09 -15.09 6.64
N ILE A 366 10.38 -15.01 7.94
CA ILE A 366 9.48 -15.54 8.98
C ILE A 366 8.10 -14.85 8.93
N SER A 367 8.00 -13.64 8.40
CA SER A 367 6.74 -12.95 8.14
C SER A 367 5.90 -13.57 7.03
N GLY A 368 6.47 -14.47 6.23
CA GLY A 368 5.88 -15.03 5.03
C GLY A 368 6.14 -14.21 3.76
N GLN A 369 6.87 -13.11 3.85
CA GLN A 369 7.27 -12.33 2.69
C GLN A 369 8.43 -12.98 1.94
N VAL A 370 8.45 -12.81 0.62
CA VAL A 370 9.55 -13.26 -0.23
C VAL A 370 10.66 -12.21 -0.18
N VAL A 371 11.85 -12.60 0.29
CA VAL A 371 13.04 -11.74 0.31
C VAL A 371 13.59 -11.61 -1.10
N ARG A 372 13.75 -10.39 -1.58
CA ARG A 372 14.26 -10.13 -2.93
C ARG A 372 15.71 -9.70 -2.87
N PRO A 373 16.60 -10.32 -3.66
CA PRO A 373 17.99 -9.89 -3.71
C PRO A 373 18.08 -8.48 -4.31
N THR A 374 18.99 -7.68 -3.77
CA THR A 374 19.31 -6.37 -4.35
C THR A 374 20.18 -6.59 -5.59
N VAL A 375 19.69 -6.25 -6.78
CA VAL A 375 20.47 -6.24 -8.01
C VAL A 375 21.21 -4.90 -8.10
N VAL A 376 22.52 -4.92 -8.07
CA VAL A 376 23.37 -3.72 -8.09
C VAL A 376 24.00 -3.50 -9.46
N ASP A 377 24.27 -4.56 -10.21
CA ASP A 377 25.01 -4.53 -11.47
C ASP A 377 24.33 -3.67 -12.56
N GLY A 378 25.11 -2.77 -13.14
CA GLY A 378 24.68 -1.93 -14.27
C GLY A 378 23.76 -0.76 -13.91
N ARG A 379 23.49 -0.50 -12.63
CA ARG A 379 22.70 0.64 -12.17
C ARG A 379 23.52 1.93 -12.22
N PRO A 380 22.92 3.07 -12.62
CA PRO A 380 23.62 4.35 -12.65
C PRO A 380 23.96 4.83 -11.23
N GLU A 381 25.19 5.33 -11.06
CA GLU A 381 25.68 5.90 -9.81
C GLU A 381 25.45 7.40 -9.75
N TYR A 382 25.14 7.88 -8.56
CA TYR A 382 24.98 9.28 -8.19
C TYR A 382 25.71 9.56 -6.89
N GLU A 383 25.87 10.81 -6.55
CA GLU A 383 26.42 11.23 -5.25
C GLU A 383 25.35 11.96 -4.44
N SER A 384 25.21 11.63 -3.15
CA SER A 384 24.44 12.43 -2.20
C SER A 384 25.04 13.82 -2.07
N LEU A 385 24.36 14.76 -1.43
CA LEU A 385 24.91 16.09 -1.20
C LEU A 385 26.13 16.09 -0.26
N GLY A 386 26.31 15.07 0.56
CA GLY A 386 27.50 14.83 1.39
C GLY A 386 28.56 13.92 0.74
N GLY A 387 28.36 13.45 -0.50
CA GLY A 387 29.33 12.67 -1.27
C GLY A 387 29.27 11.15 -1.07
N ARG A 388 28.15 10.62 -0.54
CA ARG A 388 27.93 9.15 -0.51
C ARG A 388 27.51 8.66 -1.91
N THR A 389 27.98 7.49 -2.30
CA THR A 389 27.53 6.84 -3.53
C THR A 389 26.11 6.32 -3.37
N LEU A 390 25.24 6.68 -4.29
CA LEU A 390 23.84 6.29 -4.34
C LEU A 390 23.52 5.66 -5.71
N LEU A 391 22.64 4.66 -5.71
CA LEU A 391 22.23 3.99 -6.96
C LEU A 391 20.89 4.54 -7.46
N GLY A 392 20.79 4.77 -8.77
CA GLY A 392 19.54 5.03 -9.47
C GLY A 392 18.98 3.77 -10.12
N GLY A 393 17.72 3.80 -10.59
CA GLY A 393 17.04 2.62 -11.13
C GLY A 393 16.69 1.56 -10.08
N GLY A 394 15.64 0.77 -10.29
CA GLY A 394 15.30 -0.38 -9.47
C GLY A 394 14.92 -0.12 -8.00
N GLY A 395 14.47 1.08 -7.64
CA GLY A 395 14.09 1.50 -6.29
C GLY A 395 15.17 2.27 -5.55
N ILE A 396 14.85 2.72 -4.33
CA ILE A 396 15.80 3.29 -3.38
C ILE A 396 16.59 2.13 -2.77
N THR A 397 17.90 2.14 -2.99
CA THR A 397 18.81 1.16 -2.37
C THR A 397 19.14 1.63 -0.97
N PRO A 398 19.02 0.78 0.06
CA PRO A 398 19.38 1.15 1.41
C PRO A 398 20.89 1.42 1.54
N ASP A 399 21.27 2.30 2.46
CA ASP A 399 22.67 2.55 2.82
C ASP A 399 23.29 1.35 3.54
N LEU A 400 22.45 0.57 4.22
CA LEU A 400 22.82 -0.70 4.84
C LEU A 400 21.74 -1.74 4.52
N TYR A 401 22.09 -2.73 3.73
CA TYR A 401 21.21 -3.86 3.47
C TYR A 401 21.13 -4.75 4.72
N VAL A 402 19.92 -4.99 5.18
CA VAL A 402 19.63 -5.90 6.29
C VAL A 402 18.49 -6.80 5.89
N ALA A 403 18.77 -8.08 5.71
CA ALA A 403 17.74 -9.07 5.43
C ALA A 403 16.82 -9.25 6.67
N PRO A 404 15.51 -9.48 6.45
CA PRO A 404 14.63 -9.92 7.52
C PRO A 404 15.07 -11.30 8.04
N GLU A 405 14.58 -11.71 9.21
CA GLU A 405 14.77 -13.08 9.69
C GLU A 405 14.15 -14.08 8.69
N THR A 406 14.96 -14.99 8.12
CA THR A 406 14.53 -15.94 7.11
C THR A 406 14.30 -17.35 7.68
N LEU A 407 13.50 -18.12 6.97
CA LEU A 407 13.30 -19.54 7.20
C LEU A 407 14.38 -20.35 6.46
N SER A 408 14.81 -21.46 7.05
CA SER A 408 15.65 -22.40 6.32
C SER A 408 14.90 -22.96 5.08
N PRO A 409 15.60 -23.47 4.06
CA PRO A 409 14.95 -24.06 2.89
C PRO A 409 13.97 -25.19 3.24
N GLU A 410 14.26 -25.96 4.30
CA GLU A 410 13.40 -27.05 4.78
C GLU A 410 12.13 -26.51 5.43
N GLU A 411 12.24 -25.48 6.28
CA GLU A 411 11.12 -24.77 6.90
C GLU A 411 10.25 -24.09 5.83
N ALA A 412 10.86 -23.37 4.89
CA ALA A 412 10.15 -22.71 3.79
C ALA A 412 9.35 -23.70 2.94
N ALA A 413 9.94 -24.87 2.63
CA ALA A 413 9.24 -25.94 1.92
C ALA A 413 8.07 -26.51 2.73
N ALA A 414 8.20 -26.62 4.05
CA ALA A 414 7.12 -27.05 4.93
C ALA A 414 6.00 -26.00 4.99
N VAL A 415 6.34 -24.72 5.18
CA VAL A 415 5.40 -23.60 5.15
C VAL A 415 4.60 -23.56 3.85
N TYR A 416 5.28 -23.72 2.71
CA TYR A 416 4.61 -23.74 1.41
C TYR A 416 3.58 -24.89 1.30
N ARG A 417 3.91 -26.10 1.81
CA ARG A 417 3.00 -27.26 1.81
C ARG A 417 1.81 -27.02 2.75
N VAL A 418 2.07 -26.55 3.96
CA VAL A 418 1.03 -26.23 4.96
C VAL A 418 0.10 -25.16 4.41
N PHE A 419 0.61 -24.04 3.95
CA PHE A 419 -0.19 -22.90 3.49
C PHE A 419 -0.99 -23.20 2.21
N ARG A 420 -0.40 -23.91 1.25
CA ARG A 420 -1.06 -24.21 -0.04
C ARG A 420 -2.17 -25.24 0.05
N ARG A 421 -2.03 -26.21 0.95
CA ARG A 421 -3.03 -27.29 1.17
C ARG A 421 -4.12 -26.87 2.13
N ALA A 422 -3.86 -25.87 2.88
CA ALA A 422 -4.65 -25.40 3.98
C ALA A 422 -5.63 -24.29 3.57
N GLY A 423 -6.58 -24.57 2.74
CA GLY A 423 -7.75 -23.71 2.58
C GLY A 423 -8.35 -23.44 3.96
N GLY A 424 -8.26 -22.20 4.46
CA GLY A 424 -8.76 -21.85 5.78
C GLY A 424 -7.73 -21.73 6.91
N PHE A 425 -6.40 -21.87 6.65
CA PHE A 425 -5.36 -21.67 7.70
C PHE A 425 -5.52 -20.32 8.42
N THR A 426 -5.65 -19.24 7.67
CA THR A 426 -5.83 -17.90 8.22
C THR A 426 -7.11 -17.79 9.06
N ALA A 427 -8.19 -18.45 8.62
CA ALA A 427 -9.44 -18.47 9.38
C ALA A 427 -9.30 -19.26 10.69
N ALA A 428 -8.65 -20.42 10.64
CA ALA A 428 -8.40 -21.24 11.83
C ALA A 428 -7.48 -20.52 12.81
N LEU A 429 -6.42 -19.88 12.33
CA LEU A 429 -5.49 -19.08 13.13
C LEU A 429 -6.23 -17.96 13.89
N PHE A 430 -7.07 -17.22 13.19
CA PHE A 430 -7.89 -16.18 13.78
C PHE A 430 -8.85 -16.73 14.85
N ASN A 431 -9.60 -17.79 14.52
CA ASN A 431 -10.56 -18.39 15.45
C ASN A 431 -9.85 -18.88 16.71
N TYR A 432 -8.68 -19.50 16.55
CA TYR A 432 -7.84 -19.92 17.66
C TYR A 432 -7.40 -18.71 18.51
N ALA A 433 -6.92 -17.65 17.87
CA ALA A 433 -6.47 -16.44 18.57
C ALA A 433 -7.61 -15.76 19.34
N VAL A 434 -8.80 -15.65 18.75
CA VAL A 434 -10.00 -15.12 19.43
C VAL A 434 -10.36 -15.96 20.66
N ALA A 435 -10.41 -17.30 20.52
CA ALA A 435 -10.68 -18.20 21.63
C ALA A 435 -9.60 -18.11 22.72
N PHE A 436 -8.33 -18.09 22.32
CA PHE A 436 -7.20 -17.95 23.25
C PHE A 436 -7.30 -16.68 24.10
N VAL A 437 -7.62 -15.53 23.51
CA VAL A 437 -7.78 -14.26 24.22
C VAL A 437 -8.94 -14.31 25.20
N GLN A 438 -10.05 -14.98 24.84
CA GLN A 438 -11.19 -15.16 25.74
C GLN A 438 -10.84 -16.04 26.94
N ASP A 439 -10.08 -17.11 26.73
CA ASP A 439 -9.68 -18.07 27.79
C ASP A 439 -8.52 -17.53 28.64
N HIS A 440 -7.73 -16.57 28.11
CA HIS A 440 -6.55 -16.01 28.78
C HIS A 440 -6.64 -14.48 28.95
N PRO A 441 -7.65 -13.94 29.65
CA PRO A 441 -7.88 -12.50 29.78
C PRO A 441 -6.73 -11.73 30.47
N ASN A 442 -5.82 -12.43 31.14
CA ASN A 442 -4.66 -11.87 31.84
C ASN A 442 -3.32 -12.07 31.07
N ALA A 443 -3.36 -12.53 29.83
CA ALA A 443 -2.16 -12.63 29.01
C ALA A 443 -1.46 -11.26 28.91
N GLN A 444 -0.14 -11.26 28.82
CA GLN A 444 0.67 -10.05 28.72
C GLN A 444 1.53 -10.12 27.44
N PRO A 445 1.88 -8.98 26.81
CA PRO A 445 2.82 -8.94 25.70
C PRO A 445 4.15 -9.60 26.07
N GLY A 446 4.79 -10.26 25.11
CA GLY A 446 6.03 -11.02 25.33
C GLY A 446 5.79 -12.48 25.73
N PHE A 447 4.55 -12.99 25.67
CA PHE A 447 4.28 -14.41 25.83
C PHE A 447 4.91 -15.24 24.70
N ALA A 448 5.08 -16.53 24.93
CA ALA A 448 5.50 -17.48 23.90
C ALA A 448 4.48 -18.62 23.80
N VAL A 449 4.09 -18.97 22.59
CA VAL A 449 3.24 -20.12 22.31
C VAL A 449 3.98 -21.39 22.69
N ARG A 450 3.39 -22.20 23.58
CA ARG A 450 3.97 -23.48 24.07
C ARG A 450 3.71 -24.61 23.07
N ASP A 451 4.46 -25.70 23.22
CA ASP A 451 4.29 -26.91 22.40
C ASP A 451 2.85 -27.47 22.47
N SER A 452 2.25 -27.43 23.67
CA SER A 452 0.86 -27.86 23.87
C SER A 452 -0.14 -26.99 23.11
N GLU A 453 0.06 -25.68 23.05
CA GLU A 453 -0.80 -24.74 22.33
C GLU A 453 -0.64 -24.88 20.81
N LEU A 454 0.56 -25.20 20.35
CA LEU A 454 0.80 -25.53 18.94
C LEU A 454 0.10 -26.85 18.54
N GLU A 455 0.13 -27.85 19.41
CA GLU A 455 -0.56 -29.12 19.23
C GLU A 455 -2.07 -28.92 19.26
N ASP A 456 -2.59 -28.15 20.24
CA ASP A 456 -4.00 -27.79 20.33
C ASP A 456 -4.47 -27.08 19.05
N PHE A 457 -3.65 -26.17 18.51
CA PHE A 457 -3.96 -25.51 17.24
C PHE A 457 -4.02 -26.51 16.07
N TYR A 458 -3.06 -27.45 15.98
CA TYR A 458 -3.08 -28.50 14.96
C TYR A 458 -4.35 -29.36 15.07
N GLU A 459 -4.77 -29.69 16.30
CA GLU A 459 -5.98 -30.47 16.58
C GLU A 459 -7.29 -29.73 16.20
N THR A 460 -7.29 -28.39 16.18
CA THR A 460 -8.44 -27.59 15.75
C THR A 460 -8.63 -27.56 14.23
N LEU A 461 -7.74 -28.19 13.45
CA LEU A 461 -7.72 -28.19 11.99
C LEU A 461 -8.29 -29.49 11.38
N PRO A 462 -9.58 -29.82 11.59
CA PRO A 462 -10.13 -31.15 11.27
C PRO A 462 -10.14 -31.47 9.78
N GLU A 463 -10.29 -30.46 8.91
CA GLU A 463 -10.35 -30.65 7.46
C GLU A 463 -8.98 -30.96 6.84
N TRP A 464 -7.89 -30.71 7.56
CA TRP A 464 -6.53 -30.80 7.04
C TRP A 464 -5.75 -32.06 7.43
N ARG A 465 -6.19 -32.75 8.48
CA ARG A 465 -5.54 -33.99 8.96
C ARG A 465 -5.37 -35.07 7.88
N GLY A 466 -6.05 -34.92 6.73
CA GLY A 466 -5.87 -35.79 5.57
C GLY A 466 -4.91 -35.25 4.52
N GLU A 467 -4.58 -33.95 4.56
CA GLU A 467 -3.78 -33.26 3.53
C GLU A 467 -2.42 -32.78 4.02
N VAL A 468 -2.32 -32.42 5.32
CA VAL A 468 -1.06 -32.02 5.98
C VAL A 468 -0.85 -32.93 7.18
N ASP A 469 0.18 -33.79 7.12
CA ASP A 469 0.49 -34.63 8.25
C ASP A 469 1.16 -33.83 9.39
N ARG A 470 1.17 -34.45 10.59
CA ARG A 470 1.71 -33.78 11.78
C ARG A 470 3.19 -33.44 11.64
N ASP A 471 3.98 -34.27 10.98
CA ASP A 471 5.42 -34.04 10.83
C ASP A 471 5.67 -32.87 9.86
N GLU A 472 4.91 -32.74 8.78
CA GLU A 472 4.95 -31.56 7.90
C GLU A 472 4.58 -30.26 8.64
N PHE A 473 3.52 -30.30 9.48
CA PHE A 473 3.11 -29.16 10.29
C PHE A 473 4.20 -28.78 11.31
N MET A 474 4.79 -29.77 12.00
CA MET A 474 5.87 -29.53 12.97
C MET A 474 7.16 -29.03 12.33
N ASN A 475 7.42 -29.37 11.07
CA ASN A 475 8.54 -28.76 10.32
C ASN A 475 8.32 -27.27 10.01
N ALA A 476 7.08 -26.79 10.00
CA ALA A 476 6.72 -25.38 9.86
C ALA A 476 6.52 -24.66 11.21
N GLN A 477 6.78 -25.31 12.35
CA GLN A 477 6.39 -24.83 13.69
C GLN A 477 6.91 -23.43 14.02
N ARG A 478 8.12 -23.04 13.59
CA ARG A 478 8.69 -21.71 13.88
C ARG A 478 7.82 -20.61 13.26
N TRP A 479 7.42 -20.80 12.01
CA TRP A 479 6.53 -19.90 11.30
C TRP A 479 5.12 -19.89 11.90
N VAL A 480 4.56 -21.07 12.21
CA VAL A 480 3.21 -21.19 12.80
C VAL A 480 3.17 -20.49 14.16
N ARG A 481 4.17 -20.70 15.04
CA ARG A 481 4.25 -20.00 16.33
C ARG A 481 4.31 -18.50 16.15
N TYR A 482 5.17 -18.02 15.23
CA TYR A 482 5.26 -16.60 14.91
C TYR A 482 3.90 -16.01 14.53
N LEU A 483 3.15 -16.69 13.65
CA LEU A 483 1.82 -16.25 13.24
C LEU A 483 0.80 -16.31 14.39
N MET A 484 0.81 -17.38 15.20
CA MET A 484 -0.07 -17.51 16.35
C MET A 484 0.18 -16.37 17.36
N GLU A 485 1.40 -16.13 17.72
CA GLU A 485 1.79 -15.08 18.68
C GLU A 485 1.42 -13.70 18.15
N ARG A 486 1.62 -13.45 16.87
CA ARG A 486 1.28 -12.20 16.21
C ARG A 486 -0.24 -11.99 16.16
N GLU A 487 -1.00 -13.02 15.79
CA GLU A 487 -2.46 -12.94 15.70
C GLU A 487 -3.11 -12.78 17.08
N ILE A 488 -2.67 -13.57 18.07
CA ILE A 488 -3.13 -13.44 19.46
C ILE A 488 -2.86 -12.02 19.99
N ALA A 489 -1.67 -11.47 19.72
CA ALA A 489 -1.31 -10.13 20.17
C ALA A 489 -2.16 -9.05 19.48
N LEU A 490 -2.46 -9.21 18.19
CA LEU A 490 -3.37 -8.32 17.47
C LEU A 490 -4.76 -8.31 18.09
N GLN A 491 -5.30 -9.49 18.37
CA GLN A 491 -6.64 -9.63 18.94
C GLN A 491 -6.72 -9.15 20.41
N ALA A 492 -5.63 -9.29 21.17
CA ALA A 492 -5.59 -8.89 22.58
C ALA A 492 -5.30 -7.39 22.78
N TRP A 493 -4.39 -6.80 21.98
CA TRP A 493 -3.82 -5.46 22.25
C TRP A 493 -3.72 -4.58 20.99
N GLY A 494 -4.28 -4.99 19.85
CA GLY A 494 -4.25 -4.24 18.60
C GLY A 494 -2.84 -4.13 17.98
N ASP A 495 -2.66 -3.21 17.03
CA ASP A 495 -1.43 -3.05 16.22
C ASP A 495 -0.18 -2.86 17.07
N ALA A 496 -0.24 -2.00 18.09
CA ALA A 496 0.90 -1.76 18.97
C ALA A 496 1.31 -3.02 19.74
N GLY A 497 0.34 -3.83 20.18
CA GLY A 497 0.60 -5.10 20.85
C GLY A 497 1.18 -6.15 19.90
N GLN A 498 0.63 -6.25 18.70
CA GLN A 498 1.17 -7.10 17.63
C GLN A 498 2.63 -6.76 17.32
N PHE A 499 2.93 -5.46 17.15
CA PHE A 499 4.29 -5.00 16.93
C PHE A 499 5.22 -5.37 18.09
N GLN A 500 4.82 -5.08 19.35
CA GLN A 500 5.63 -5.42 20.52
C GLN A 500 5.91 -6.92 20.64
N GLN A 501 4.96 -7.77 20.25
CA GLN A 501 5.12 -9.22 20.26
C GLN A 501 6.08 -9.71 19.17
N SER A 502 6.01 -9.15 17.96
CA SER A 502 6.78 -9.59 16.79
C SER A 502 8.18 -8.99 16.69
N ARG A 503 8.45 -7.83 17.35
CA ARG A 503 9.73 -7.09 17.21
C ARG A 503 10.99 -7.88 17.52
N ARG A 504 10.91 -8.94 18.31
CA ARG A 504 12.03 -9.84 18.62
C ARG A 504 12.56 -10.62 17.42
N HIS A 505 11.74 -10.74 16.36
CA HIS A 505 12.07 -11.38 15.09
C HIS A 505 12.44 -10.35 14.00
N ASP A 506 12.56 -9.08 14.38
CA ASP A 506 12.81 -7.98 13.45
C ASP A 506 14.29 -7.58 13.48
N THR A 507 15.09 -8.23 12.63
CA THR A 507 16.52 -7.99 12.49
C THR A 507 16.84 -6.58 12.03
N GLN A 508 15.98 -6.02 11.13
CA GLN A 508 16.15 -4.66 10.61
C GLN A 508 15.92 -3.62 11.71
N LEU A 509 14.88 -3.81 12.52
CA LEU A 509 14.59 -2.95 13.66
C LEU A 509 15.70 -3.03 14.73
N ALA A 510 16.18 -4.23 15.04
CA ALA A 510 17.28 -4.42 15.98
C ALA A 510 18.54 -3.67 15.51
N THR A 511 18.89 -3.80 14.22
CA THR A 511 20.00 -3.05 13.62
C THR A 511 19.81 -1.54 13.70
N ALA A 512 18.60 -1.04 13.42
CA ALA A 512 18.30 0.40 13.52
C ALA A 512 18.48 0.93 14.95
N ILE A 513 18.04 0.16 15.95
CA ILE A 513 18.23 0.50 17.37
C ILE A 513 19.72 0.55 17.72
N GLU A 514 20.50 -0.47 17.34
CA GLU A 514 21.95 -0.52 17.60
C GLU A 514 22.70 0.65 16.95
N LEU A 515 22.34 1.02 15.72
CA LEU A 515 22.91 2.15 15.01
C LEU A 515 22.67 3.46 15.76
N LEU A 516 21.43 3.72 16.19
CA LEU A 516 21.05 4.95 16.90
C LEU A 516 21.66 5.00 18.31
N GLN A 517 21.71 3.87 19.04
CA GLN A 517 22.37 3.81 20.35
C GLN A 517 23.85 4.18 20.30
N ALA A 518 24.48 3.91 19.17
CA ALA A 518 25.92 4.12 18.99
C ALA A 518 26.26 5.44 18.27
N ALA A 519 25.28 6.23 17.83
CA ALA A 519 25.46 7.42 17.01
C ALA A 519 24.67 8.62 17.58
N PRO A 520 25.30 9.51 18.35
CA PRO A 520 24.63 10.65 18.97
C PRO A 520 24.25 11.77 17.97
N SER A 521 24.70 11.69 16.73
CA SER A 521 24.38 12.67 15.68
C SER A 521 24.19 11.99 14.33
N THR A 522 23.54 12.70 13.39
CA THR A 522 23.37 12.23 12.01
C THR A 522 24.72 11.96 11.32
N ALA A 523 25.74 12.78 11.57
CA ALA A 523 27.07 12.57 11.00
C ALA A 523 27.72 11.28 11.52
N ASP A 524 27.61 11.00 12.83
CA ASP A 524 28.11 9.75 13.41
C ASP A 524 27.35 8.53 12.87
N LEU A 525 26.03 8.66 12.69
CA LEU A 525 25.19 7.62 12.12
C LEU A 525 25.61 7.26 10.69
N ILE A 526 25.81 8.26 9.83
CA ILE A 526 26.27 8.08 8.45
C ILE A 526 27.66 7.42 8.43
N ALA A 527 28.60 7.89 9.24
CA ALA A 527 29.95 7.32 9.29
C ALA A 527 29.93 5.85 9.73
N ARG A 528 29.08 5.50 10.69
CA ARG A 528 28.94 4.13 11.19
C ARG A 528 28.32 3.19 10.14
N VAL A 529 27.28 3.65 9.45
CA VAL A 529 26.67 2.87 8.37
C VAL A 529 27.63 2.64 7.22
N ALA A 530 28.41 3.66 6.83
CA ALA A 530 29.46 3.50 5.81
C ALA A 530 30.52 2.47 6.22
N ALA A 531 30.89 2.41 7.50
CA ALA A 531 31.82 1.39 7.99
C ALA A 531 31.20 -0.02 7.93
N ALA A 532 29.96 -0.18 8.37
CA ALA A 532 29.25 -1.46 8.35
C ALA A 532 29.02 -1.99 6.92
N ALA A 533 28.66 -1.12 5.97
CA ALA A 533 28.51 -1.49 4.56
C ALA A 533 29.84 -1.98 3.95
N ASN A 534 30.96 -1.31 4.24
CA ASN A 534 32.29 -1.76 3.77
C ASN A 534 32.70 -3.12 4.35
N GLU A 535 32.31 -3.46 5.57
CA GLU A 535 32.55 -4.77 6.17
C GLU A 535 31.73 -5.87 5.46
N GLN A 536 30.49 -5.58 5.07
CA GLN A 536 29.65 -6.52 4.31
C GLN A 536 30.23 -6.80 2.91
N ASP A 537 30.68 -5.78 2.19
CA ASP A 537 31.29 -5.93 0.86
C ASP A 537 32.63 -6.68 0.90
N SER A 538 33.38 -6.56 1.98
CA SER A 538 34.65 -7.25 2.13
C SER A 538 34.53 -8.71 2.59
N GLY A 539 33.37 -9.11 3.10
CA GLY A 539 33.06 -10.45 3.60
C GLY A 539 32.37 -11.37 2.60
N SER A 540 31.91 -10.83 1.50
CA SER A 540 31.27 -11.55 0.39
C SER A 540 32.29 -11.86 -0.73
#